data_568403fd5c0e213ab3f2ef2ae5529ac1
#
_entry.id   568403fd5c0e213ab3f2ef2ae5529ac1
#
_cell.length_a   1.000
_cell.length_b   1.000
_cell.length_c   1.000
_cell.angle_alpha   90.00
_cell.angle_beta   90.00
_cell.angle_gamma   90.00
#
_symmetry.space_group_name_H-M   'P 1'
#
loop_
_entity.id
_entity.type
_entity.pdbx_description
1 polymer ?
#
loop_
_entity_poly.entity_id
_entity_poly.type
_entity_poly.pdbx_seq_one_letter_code
_entity_poly.pdbx_strand_id
1 'polypeptide(L)'
;LAAIEYADFGYQLLAEGAWVDTVEFAALIKQAAIAEGENNLSLAKEMYANAAELCQGTFLPDDDSEWACRERIWIDSLRVKILNRLAAAEARGGCDFRAMEYCKQLIKLDPYNEDVYRLMMRIHSSHGELGIALKWYSECEEVLKNELGVDPSEATIKTLEESLAMCGVYGALQ
;
A
#
# COMPACT_ATOMS: atom_id res chain seq x y z
N LEU A 1 29.19 19.46 1.07
CA LEU A 1 28.98 20.24 -0.17
C LEU A 1 28.93 19.26 -1.33
N ALA A 2 27.83 19.27 -2.10
CA ALA A 2 27.77 18.49 -3.34
C ALA A 2 28.58 19.20 -4.42
N ALA A 3 29.41 18.48 -5.17
CA ALA A 3 30.16 18.96 -6.30
C ALA A 3 29.85 18.11 -7.54
N ILE A 4 29.87 18.71 -8.71
CA ILE A 4 29.77 17.99 -9.97
C ILE A 4 31.15 17.98 -10.60
N GLU A 5 31.67 16.78 -10.85
CA GLU A 5 32.94 16.60 -11.57
C GLU A 5 32.71 15.93 -12.92
N TYR A 6 33.54 16.29 -13.90
CA TYR A 6 33.55 15.62 -15.20
C TYR A 6 34.57 14.47 -15.15
N ALA A 7 34.10 13.22 -15.28
CA ALA A 7 34.94 12.04 -15.27
C ALA A 7 34.42 11.01 -16.31
N ASP A 8 35.32 10.29 -16.95
CA ASP A 8 35.00 9.18 -17.85
C ASP A 8 33.91 9.48 -18.92
N PHE A 9 34.03 10.64 -19.58
CA PHE A 9 33.11 11.14 -20.60
C PHE A 9 31.69 11.45 -20.10
N GLY A 10 31.50 11.68 -18.78
CA GLY A 10 30.24 12.04 -18.16
C GLY A 10 30.41 12.97 -16.96
N TYR A 11 29.32 13.34 -16.35
CA TYR A 11 29.29 14.11 -15.11
C TYR A 11 29.01 13.18 -13.93
N GLN A 12 29.79 13.30 -12.87
CA GLN A 12 29.61 12.61 -11.61
C GLN A 12 29.24 13.60 -10.52
N LEU A 13 28.15 13.31 -9.80
CA LEU A 13 27.79 14.04 -8.60
C LEU A 13 28.57 13.46 -7.42
N LEU A 14 29.48 14.27 -6.85
CA LEU A 14 30.13 13.94 -5.58
C LEU A 14 29.26 14.46 -4.45
N ALA A 15 28.53 13.58 -3.82
CA ALA A 15 27.55 13.90 -2.80
C ALA A 15 27.92 13.26 -1.46
N GLU A 16 29.21 13.30 -1.07
CA GLU A 16 29.63 12.77 0.24
C GLU A 16 28.86 13.45 1.37
N GLY A 17 28.07 12.67 2.12
CA GLY A 17 27.23 13.15 3.20
C GLY A 17 25.95 13.87 2.76
N ALA A 18 25.59 13.85 1.47
CA ALA A 18 24.31 14.35 1.04
C ALA A 18 23.21 13.36 1.43
N TRP A 19 22.14 13.90 1.99
CA TRP A 19 20.91 13.13 2.22
C TRP A 19 20.12 13.06 0.91
N VAL A 20 19.72 11.85 0.53
CA VAL A 20 18.91 11.58 -0.66
C VAL A 20 17.70 10.75 -0.22
N ASP A 21 16.50 11.26 -0.45
CA ASP A 21 15.24 10.68 0.00
C ASP A 21 15.03 9.25 -0.52
N THR A 22 15.31 8.97 -1.79
CA THR A 22 15.16 7.64 -2.39
C THR A 22 16.15 6.61 -1.81
N VAL A 23 17.35 7.04 -1.43
CA VAL A 23 18.34 6.18 -0.78
C VAL A 23 17.90 5.85 0.64
N GLU A 24 17.44 6.86 1.38
CA GLU A 24 16.92 6.68 2.75
C GLU A 24 15.67 5.81 2.75
N PHE A 25 14.76 6.03 1.80
CA PHE A 25 13.57 5.19 1.60
C PHE A 25 13.93 3.72 1.43
N ALA A 26 14.86 3.40 0.54
CA ALA A 26 15.32 2.03 0.33
C ALA A 26 16.00 1.43 1.57
N ALA A 27 16.79 2.24 2.30
CA ALA A 27 17.45 1.82 3.53
C ALA A 27 16.43 1.49 4.64
N LEU A 28 15.43 2.33 4.85
CA LEU A 28 14.34 2.10 5.82
C LEU A 28 13.56 0.82 5.52
N ILE A 29 13.24 0.56 4.26
CA ILE A 29 12.56 -0.68 3.86
C ILE A 29 13.42 -1.91 4.18
N LYS A 30 14.73 -1.83 3.90
CA LYS A 30 15.65 -2.92 4.23
C LYS A 30 15.74 -3.16 5.73
N GLN A 31 15.82 -2.11 6.54
CA GLN A 31 15.82 -2.20 8.00
C GLN A 31 14.52 -2.79 8.53
N ALA A 32 13.37 -2.36 7.98
CA ALA A 32 12.06 -2.92 8.34
C ALA A 32 11.98 -4.43 8.04
N ALA A 33 12.49 -4.86 6.89
CA ALA A 33 12.51 -6.28 6.53
C ALA A 33 13.42 -7.12 7.46
N ILE A 34 14.54 -6.57 7.92
CA ILE A 34 15.41 -7.21 8.93
C ILE A 34 14.65 -7.33 10.26
N ALA A 35 14.03 -6.24 10.72
CA ALA A 35 13.26 -6.24 11.96
C ALA A 35 12.08 -7.24 11.91
N GLU A 36 11.40 -7.39 10.77
CA GLU A 36 10.39 -8.45 10.57
C GLU A 36 11.00 -9.85 10.72
N GLY A 37 12.17 -10.08 10.12
CA GLY A 37 12.89 -11.37 10.25
C GLY A 37 13.28 -11.71 11.69
N GLU A 38 13.56 -10.69 12.50
CA GLU A 38 13.86 -10.79 13.92
C GLU A 38 12.60 -10.82 14.82
N ASN A 39 11.40 -10.85 14.21
CA ASN A 39 10.11 -10.78 14.89
C ASN A 39 9.90 -9.49 15.71
N ASN A 40 10.65 -8.44 15.41
CA ASN A 40 10.47 -7.11 16.00
C ASN A 40 9.47 -6.29 15.21
N LEU A 41 8.19 -6.65 15.30
CA LEU A 41 7.12 -6.06 14.51
C LEU A 41 6.89 -4.58 14.83
N SER A 42 7.22 -4.13 16.03
CA SER A 42 7.10 -2.71 16.41
C SER A 42 8.12 -1.85 15.66
N LEU A 43 9.37 -2.27 15.64
CA LEU A 43 10.44 -1.59 14.92
C LEU A 43 10.19 -1.63 13.40
N ALA A 44 9.75 -2.77 12.87
CA ALA A 44 9.42 -2.90 11.47
C ALA A 44 8.31 -1.92 11.05
N LYS A 45 7.25 -1.80 11.85
CA LYS A 45 6.16 -0.85 11.63
C LYS A 45 6.65 0.59 11.64
N GLU A 46 7.50 0.97 12.59
CA GLU A 46 8.10 2.30 12.68
C GLU A 46 8.93 2.62 11.42
N MET A 47 9.80 1.71 11.00
CA MET A 47 10.62 1.89 9.80
C MET A 47 9.78 2.00 8.53
N TYR A 48 8.74 1.18 8.38
CA TYR A 48 7.80 1.32 7.26
C TYR A 48 7.02 2.63 7.28
N ALA A 49 6.63 3.13 8.45
CA ALA A 49 5.94 4.41 8.57
C ALA A 49 6.85 5.56 8.15
N ASN A 50 8.10 5.57 8.62
CA ASN A 50 9.11 6.56 8.22
C ASN A 50 9.38 6.51 6.72
N ALA A 51 9.46 5.32 6.12
CA ALA A 51 9.59 5.16 4.67
C ALA A 51 8.38 5.73 3.92
N ALA A 52 7.16 5.49 4.40
CA ALA A 52 5.95 6.00 3.76
C ALA A 52 5.89 7.54 3.79
N GLU A 53 6.41 8.18 4.83
CA GLU A 53 6.49 9.64 4.94
C GLU A 53 7.44 10.26 3.91
N LEU A 54 8.51 9.57 3.51
CA LEU A 54 9.45 10.05 2.49
C LEU A 54 8.85 10.01 1.08
N CYS A 55 7.89 9.13 0.82
CA CYS A 55 7.32 8.90 -0.51
C CYS A 55 5.87 9.39 -0.63
N GLN A 56 5.59 10.64 -0.31
CA GLN A 56 4.23 11.21 -0.39
C GLN A 56 3.80 11.66 -1.77
N GLY A 57 4.72 11.80 -2.73
CA GLY A 57 4.46 12.28 -4.09
C GLY A 57 4.82 11.26 -5.16
N THR A 58 4.65 11.68 -6.40
CA THR A 58 5.15 10.96 -7.58
C THR A 58 6.61 11.33 -7.81
N PHE A 59 7.46 10.33 -8.00
CA PHE A 59 8.88 10.56 -8.30
C PHE A 59 9.01 11.23 -9.67
N LEU A 60 9.64 12.41 -9.72
CA LEU A 60 9.90 13.21 -10.92
C LEU A 60 8.69 13.23 -11.89
N PRO A 61 7.55 13.82 -11.50
CA PRO A 61 6.30 13.70 -12.26
C PRO A 61 6.38 14.28 -13.67
N ASP A 62 7.25 15.27 -13.89
CA ASP A 62 7.40 15.98 -15.18
C ASP A 62 8.54 15.41 -16.06
N ASP A 63 9.19 14.31 -15.64
CA ASP A 63 10.27 13.66 -16.40
C ASP A 63 9.76 12.35 -17.02
N ASP A 64 9.60 12.36 -18.35
CA ASP A 64 9.16 11.19 -19.12
C ASP A 64 10.32 10.34 -19.67
N SER A 65 11.55 10.57 -19.21
CA SER A 65 12.69 9.73 -19.59
C SER A 65 12.49 8.28 -19.13
N GLU A 66 13.01 7.34 -19.92
CA GLU A 66 12.85 5.91 -19.65
C GLU A 66 13.37 5.50 -18.26
N TRP A 67 14.46 6.13 -17.79
CA TRP A 67 14.99 5.82 -16.48
C TRP A 67 14.07 6.33 -15.35
N ALA A 68 13.53 7.56 -15.49
CA ALA A 68 12.60 8.12 -14.50
C ALA A 68 11.31 7.32 -14.42
N CYS A 69 10.78 6.87 -15.58
CA CYS A 69 9.62 5.98 -15.63
C CYS A 69 9.89 4.64 -14.93
N ARG A 70 11.05 4.01 -15.16
CA ARG A 70 11.42 2.75 -14.49
C ARG A 70 11.58 2.93 -12.99
N GLU A 71 12.23 4.02 -12.57
CA GLU A 71 12.42 4.32 -11.15
C GLU A 71 11.08 4.57 -10.45
N ARG A 72 10.17 5.28 -11.10
CA ARG A 72 8.81 5.52 -10.62
C ARG A 72 8.04 4.21 -10.39
N ILE A 73 8.07 3.30 -11.36
CA ILE A 73 7.44 1.96 -11.23
C ILE A 73 8.04 1.19 -10.04
N TRP A 74 9.36 1.23 -9.88
CA TRP A 74 10.04 0.56 -8.77
C TRP A 74 9.64 1.16 -7.41
N ILE A 75 9.67 2.49 -7.27
CA ILE A 75 9.26 3.20 -6.05
C ILE A 75 7.79 2.89 -5.72
N ASP A 76 6.89 2.96 -6.69
CA ASP A 76 5.47 2.69 -6.46
C ASP A 76 5.23 1.23 -6.05
N SER A 77 5.98 0.28 -6.61
CA SER A 77 5.91 -1.12 -6.18
C SER A 77 6.32 -1.32 -4.70
N LEU A 78 7.33 -0.58 -4.25
CA LEU A 78 7.74 -0.58 -2.85
C LEU A 78 6.71 0.13 -1.96
N ARG A 79 6.12 1.23 -2.42
CA ARG A 79 5.04 1.93 -1.70
C ARG A 79 3.83 1.02 -1.48
N VAL A 80 3.39 0.30 -2.49
CA VAL A 80 2.32 -0.69 -2.36
C VAL A 80 2.67 -1.73 -1.29
N LYS A 81 3.90 -2.25 -1.31
CA LYS A 81 4.37 -3.24 -0.33
C LYS A 81 4.33 -2.70 1.10
N ILE A 82 4.89 -1.51 1.36
CA ILE A 82 4.94 -0.95 2.72
C ILE A 82 3.56 -0.55 3.23
N LEU A 83 2.72 0.05 2.38
CA LEU A 83 1.36 0.44 2.76
C LEU A 83 0.49 -0.78 3.11
N ASN A 84 0.63 -1.90 2.39
CA ASN A 84 -0.01 -3.17 2.74
C ASN A 84 0.43 -3.67 4.14
N ARG A 85 1.74 -3.59 4.44
CA ARG A 85 2.28 -3.97 5.76
C ARG A 85 1.72 -3.08 6.87
N LEU A 86 1.68 -1.77 6.63
CA LEU A 86 1.15 -0.80 7.58
C LEU A 86 -0.36 -0.98 7.82
N ALA A 87 -1.15 -1.10 6.75
CA ALA A 87 -2.59 -1.33 6.85
C ALA A 87 -2.90 -2.58 7.68
N ALA A 88 -2.22 -3.69 7.38
CA ALA A 88 -2.39 -4.94 8.12
C ALA A 88 -1.91 -4.85 9.58
N ALA A 89 -0.84 -4.11 9.86
CA ALA A 89 -0.34 -3.91 11.22
C ALA A 89 -1.29 -3.04 12.06
N GLU A 90 -1.83 -1.96 11.49
CA GLU A 90 -2.79 -1.09 12.17
C GLU A 90 -4.11 -1.81 12.44
N ALA A 91 -4.63 -2.57 11.47
CA ALA A 91 -5.85 -3.35 11.66
C ALA A 91 -5.70 -4.41 12.76
N ARG A 92 -4.56 -5.13 12.81
CA ARG A 92 -4.28 -6.07 13.91
C ARG A 92 -4.14 -5.39 15.26
N GLY A 93 -3.67 -4.14 15.27
CA GLY A 93 -3.55 -3.31 16.47
C GLY A 93 -4.86 -2.65 16.91
N GLY A 94 -5.96 -2.85 16.19
CA GLY A 94 -7.27 -2.22 16.47
C GLY A 94 -7.32 -0.74 16.09
N CYS A 95 -6.38 -0.27 15.28
CA CYS A 95 -6.33 1.12 14.82
C CYS A 95 -6.96 1.25 13.43
N ASP A 96 -8.26 0.95 13.35
CA ASP A 96 -9.00 0.84 12.09
C ASP A 96 -8.96 2.13 11.26
N PHE A 97 -9.01 3.30 11.90
CA PHE A 97 -8.90 4.57 11.20
C PHE A 97 -7.59 4.68 10.39
N ARG A 98 -6.45 4.35 11.00
CA ARG A 98 -5.15 4.39 10.31
C ARG A 98 -5.04 3.31 9.24
N ALA A 99 -5.57 2.12 9.51
CA ALA A 99 -5.63 1.05 8.52
C ALA A 99 -6.39 1.50 7.26
N MET A 100 -7.56 2.12 7.44
CA MET A 100 -8.36 2.65 6.32
C MET A 100 -7.65 3.77 5.55
N GLU A 101 -6.90 4.65 6.22
CA GLU A 101 -6.12 5.69 5.54
C GLU A 101 -5.03 5.09 4.63
N TYR A 102 -4.34 4.03 5.08
CA TYR A 102 -3.39 3.31 4.24
C TYR A 102 -4.09 2.57 3.09
N CYS A 103 -5.26 1.97 3.34
CA CYS A 103 -6.07 1.34 2.29
C CYS A 103 -6.48 2.32 1.19
N LYS A 104 -6.90 3.54 1.54
CA LYS A 104 -7.24 4.57 0.55
C LYS A 104 -6.05 5.01 -0.31
N GLN A 105 -4.85 5.03 0.26
CA GLN A 105 -3.64 5.30 -0.51
C GLN A 105 -3.30 4.13 -1.45
N LEU A 106 -3.47 2.90 -0.97
CA LEU A 106 -3.25 1.69 -1.77
C LEU A 106 -4.17 1.62 -2.99
N ILE A 107 -5.46 1.88 -2.83
CA ILE A 107 -6.43 1.88 -3.94
C ILE A 107 -6.03 2.88 -5.04
N LYS A 108 -5.44 4.02 -4.67
CA LYS A 108 -4.95 5.01 -5.66
C LYS A 108 -3.71 4.54 -6.42
N LEU A 109 -2.86 3.70 -5.80
CA LEU A 109 -1.64 3.18 -6.40
C LEU A 109 -1.87 1.88 -7.16
N ASP A 110 -2.73 1.03 -6.63
CA ASP A 110 -3.06 -0.28 -7.16
C ASP A 110 -4.55 -0.59 -6.92
N PRO A 111 -5.42 -0.11 -7.82
CA PRO A 111 -6.86 -0.30 -7.70
C PRO A 111 -7.32 -1.75 -7.87
N TYR A 112 -6.44 -2.65 -8.33
CA TYR A 112 -6.75 -4.07 -8.55
C TYR A 112 -6.41 -4.95 -7.34
N ASN A 113 -5.88 -4.35 -6.28
CA ASN A 113 -5.47 -5.07 -5.07
C ASN A 113 -6.68 -5.46 -4.21
N GLU A 114 -7.23 -6.63 -4.47
CA GLU A 114 -8.41 -7.15 -3.76
C GLU A 114 -8.20 -7.27 -2.24
N ASP A 115 -6.96 -7.47 -1.75
CA ASP A 115 -6.66 -7.55 -0.31
C ASP A 115 -7.09 -6.28 0.44
N VAL A 116 -6.95 -5.14 -0.21
CA VAL A 116 -7.32 -3.84 0.35
C VAL A 116 -8.82 -3.72 0.52
N TYR A 117 -9.59 -4.10 -0.50
CA TYR A 117 -11.05 -4.09 -0.43
C TYR A 117 -11.55 -5.07 0.63
N ARG A 118 -10.96 -6.27 0.71
CA ARG A 118 -11.28 -7.24 1.77
C ARG A 118 -11.02 -6.69 3.17
N LEU A 119 -9.93 -5.95 3.36
CA LEU A 119 -9.62 -5.32 4.64
C LEU A 119 -10.66 -4.24 4.99
N MET A 120 -11.02 -3.38 4.03
CA MET A 120 -12.05 -2.35 4.21
C MET A 120 -13.41 -2.97 4.54
N MET A 121 -13.81 -4.02 3.83
CA MET A 121 -15.04 -4.77 4.11
C MET A 121 -15.07 -5.32 5.53
N ARG A 122 -13.98 -5.97 5.97
CA ARG A 122 -13.88 -6.54 7.32
C ARG A 122 -13.95 -5.47 8.42
N ILE A 123 -13.26 -4.34 8.25
CA ILE A 123 -13.30 -3.24 9.21
C ILE A 123 -14.72 -2.71 9.35
N HIS A 124 -15.38 -2.37 8.25
CA HIS A 124 -16.75 -1.83 8.30
C HIS A 124 -17.76 -2.85 8.82
N SER A 125 -17.61 -4.13 8.47
CA SER A 125 -18.49 -5.20 8.98
C SER A 125 -18.34 -5.40 10.49
N SER A 126 -17.11 -5.30 11.03
CA SER A 126 -16.87 -5.40 12.48
C SER A 126 -17.53 -4.27 13.28
N HIS A 127 -17.74 -3.12 12.63
CA HIS A 127 -18.47 -1.99 13.20
C HIS A 127 -19.99 -2.03 12.93
N GLY A 128 -20.49 -3.09 12.29
CA GLY A 128 -21.91 -3.21 11.93
C GLY A 128 -22.33 -2.34 10.73
N GLU A 129 -21.38 -1.78 10.01
CA GLU A 129 -21.58 -0.88 8.87
C GLU A 129 -21.70 -1.64 7.54
N LEU A 130 -22.61 -2.63 7.48
CA LEU A 130 -22.77 -3.52 6.32
C LEU A 130 -22.95 -2.77 5.00
N GLY A 131 -23.73 -1.67 5.01
CA GLY A 131 -23.96 -0.89 3.78
C GLY A 131 -22.68 -0.28 3.19
N ILE A 132 -21.68 0.03 4.04
CA ILE A 132 -20.37 0.52 3.58
C ILE A 132 -19.51 -0.65 3.11
N ALA A 133 -19.52 -1.77 3.81
CA ALA A 133 -18.82 -2.98 3.38
C ALA A 133 -19.28 -3.45 1.99
N LEU A 134 -20.59 -3.44 1.72
CA LEU A 134 -21.15 -3.76 0.40
C LEU A 134 -20.70 -2.78 -0.69
N LYS A 135 -20.55 -1.50 -0.39
CA LYS A 135 -20.04 -0.52 -1.35
C LYS A 135 -18.59 -0.82 -1.74
N TRP A 136 -17.75 -1.21 -0.79
CA TRP A 136 -16.36 -1.61 -1.08
C TRP A 136 -16.28 -2.85 -1.94
N TYR A 137 -17.18 -3.82 -1.73
CA TYR A 137 -17.27 -4.97 -2.64
C TYR A 137 -17.68 -4.56 -4.05
N SER A 138 -18.73 -3.72 -4.18
CA SER A 138 -19.20 -3.26 -5.50
C SER A 138 -18.15 -2.46 -6.24
N GLU A 139 -17.37 -1.62 -5.55
CA GLU A 139 -16.26 -0.87 -6.15
C GLU A 139 -15.16 -1.81 -6.65
N CYS A 140 -14.79 -2.82 -5.85
CA CYS A 140 -13.84 -3.85 -6.28
C CYS A 140 -14.32 -4.60 -7.53
N GLU A 141 -15.57 -5.07 -7.52
CA GLU A 141 -16.16 -5.77 -8.66
C GLU A 141 -16.19 -4.90 -9.93
N GLU A 142 -16.59 -3.63 -9.80
CA GLU A 142 -16.67 -2.69 -10.92
C GLU A 142 -15.30 -2.43 -11.54
N VAL A 143 -14.27 -2.18 -10.73
CA VAL A 143 -12.90 -1.95 -11.21
C VAL A 143 -12.35 -3.18 -11.93
N LEU A 144 -12.46 -4.37 -11.31
CA LEU A 144 -11.96 -5.61 -11.90
C LEU A 144 -12.68 -5.95 -13.22
N LYS A 145 -14.00 -5.79 -13.26
CA LYS A 145 -14.81 -6.13 -14.43
C LYS A 145 -14.62 -5.15 -15.59
N ASN A 146 -14.60 -3.84 -15.30
CA ASN A 146 -14.52 -2.84 -16.35
C ASN A 146 -13.10 -2.70 -16.93
N GLU A 147 -12.05 -2.86 -16.11
CA GLU A 147 -10.69 -2.61 -16.54
C GLU A 147 -9.91 -3.89 -16.89
N LEU A 148 -10.19 -5.01 -16.22
CA LEU A 148 -9.50 -6.30 -16.45
C LEU A 148 -10.41 -7.37 -17.07
N GLY A 149 -11.73 -7.19 -17.09
CA GLY A 149 -12.69 -8.17 -17.62
C GLY A 149 -12.79 -9.43 -16.76
N VAL A 150 -12.44 -9.36 -15.46
CA VAL A 150 -12.47 -10.50 -14.54
C VAL A 150 -13.43 -10.25 -13.38
N ASP A 151 -13.96 -11.32 -12.79
CA ASP A 151 -14.76 -11.26 -11.57
C ASP A 151 -13.84 -11.26 -10.33
N PRO A 152 -14.32 -10.75 -9.17
CA PRO A 152 -13.60 -10.85 -7.90
C PRO A 152 -13.20 -12.28 -7.56
N SER A 153 -12.05 -12.44 -6.90
CA SER A 153 -11.55 -13.74 -6.48
C SER A 153 -12.50 -14.41 -5.46
N GLU A 154 -12.42 -15.73 -5.37
CA GLU A 154 -13.16 -16.52 -4.38
C GLU A 154 -12.94 -16.01 -2.94
N ALA A 155 -11.72 -15.55 -2.62
CA ALA A 155 -11.41 -14.97 -1.31
C ALA A 155 -12.19 -13.67 -1.04
N THR A 156 -12.42 -12.85 -2.04
CA THR A 156 -13.20 -11.61 -1.93
C THR A 156 -14.69 -11.90 -1.80
N ILE A 157 -15.20 -12.85 -2.57
CA ILE A 157 -16.60 -13.33 -2.47
C ILE A 157 -16.84 -13.90 -1.05
N LYS A 158 -15.93 -14.73 -0.56
CA LYS A 158 -16.02 -15.28 0.80
C LYS A 158 -16.01 -14.19 1.88
N THR A 159 -15.21 -13.13 1.70
CA THR A 159 -15.20 -11.99 2.64
C THR A 159 -16.55 -11.26 2.64
N LEU A 160 -17.23 -11.18 1.50
CA LEU A 160 -18.58 -10.64 1.41
C LEU A 160 -19.57 -11.50 2.20
N GLU A 161 -19.54 -12.82 2.02
CA GLU A 161 -20.41 -13.77 2.73
C GLU A 161 -20.19 -13.68 4.25
N GLU A 162 -18.93 -13.64 4.69
CA GLU A 162 -18.57 -13.44 6.10
C GLU A 162 -19.13 -12.12 6.66
N SER A 163 -19.05 -11.03 5.89
CA SER A 163 -19.60 -9.73 6.24
C SER A 163 -21.11 -9.73 6.41
N LEU A 164 -21.82 -10.41 5.50
CA LEU A 164 -23.26 -10.60 5.58
C LEU A 164 -23.67 -11.43 6.81
N ALA A 165 -22.93 -12.49 7.11
CA ALA A 165 -23.18 -13.35 8.26
C ALA A 165 -22.97 -12.60 9.59
N MET A 166 -21.90 -11.80 9.71
CA MET A 166 -21.62 -10.98 10.90
C MET A 166 -22.72 -9.98 11.21
N CYS A 167 -23.36 -9.42 10.19
CA CYS A 167 -24.43 -8.43 10.35
C CYS A 167 -25.84 -9.06 10.45
N GLY A 168 -25.95 -10.39 10.57
CA GLY A 168 -27.22 -11.10 10.81
C GLY A 168 -28.14 -11.19 9.58
N VAL A 169 -27.66 -10.90 8.38
CA VAL A 169 -28.48 -10.92 7.15
C VAL A 169 -28.64 -12.33 6.58
N TYR A 170 -27.79 -13.28 6.94
CA TYR A 170 -27.83 -14.66 6.44
C TYR A 170 -29.01 -15.48 6.97
N GLY A 171 -29.75 -15.01 7.98
CA GLY A 171 -30.91 -15.72 8.54
C GLY A 171 -32.25 -15.44 7.86
N ALA A 172 -32.33 -14.53 6.90
CA ALA A 172 -33.58 -14.07 6.28
C ALA A 172 -33.78 -14.57 4.83
N LEU A 173 -32.85 -15.37 4.30
CA LEU A 173 -32.87 -15.86 2.91
C LEU A 173 -32.99 -17.40 2.80
N GLN A 174 -33.43 -18.09 3.89
CA GLN A 174 -33.83 -19.51 3.85
C GLN A 174 -35.34 -19.66 3.95
#